data_54075abd85281c85c6770d903efaa685
#
_entry.id   54075abd85281c85c6770d903efaa685
#
_cell.length_a   1.000
_cell.length_b   1.000
_cell.length_c   1.000
_cell.angle_alpha   90.00
_cell.angle_beta   90.00
_cell.angle_gamma   90.00
#
_symmetry.space_group_name_H-M   'P 1'
#
loop_
_entity.id
_entity.type
_entity.pdbx_description
1 polymer ?
#
loop_
_entity_poly.entity_id
_entity_poly.type
_entity_poly.pdbx_seq_one_letter_code
_entity_poly.pdbx_strand_id
1 'polypeptide(L)'
;MKTSNTPRLCAGPQVVQQTPTKFWNIASVGEDSGEIVLYGDVVARQPVDWWTGEPEPGLYIAPESFMEDLAAVKGKSNITIKINSTGGDLYTGIAIHNAIKGLSGHKVVIVEGIAASAASVIACAGDEVQVYPGSMVMIHGVAGLLMDYYTLADLKKLQKDFDASERAIAEIYHAKTGIAVEQLRTMMTRETWMVGQEAIDLSLIHISEPTRPEPI
;
A
#
# COMPACT_ATOMS: atom_id res chain seq x y z
N MET A 1 -1.88 -68.99 -17.56
CA MET A 1 -1.83 -67.52 -17.71
C MET A 1 -2.62 -66.92 -16.54
N LYS A 2 -1.89 -66.32 -15.59
CA LYS A 2 -2.50 -65.63 -14.43
C LYS A 2 -2.43 -64.12 -14.74
N THR A 3 -3.57 -63.49 -14.97
CA THR A 3 -3.68 -62.05 -15.11
C THR A 3 -3.66 -61.42 -13.72
N SER A 4 -2.58 -60.70 -13.42
CA SER A 4 -2.46 -59.92 -12.18
C SER A 4 -3.28 -58.63 -12.36
N ASN A 5 -4.36 -58.52 -11.61
CA ASN A 5 -5.20 -57.33 -11.55
C ASN A 5 -4.70 -56.48 -10.37
N THR A 6 -3.77 -55.59 -10.62
CA THR A 6 -3.30 -54.61 -9.62
C THR A 6 -4.29 -53.44 -9.59
N PRO A 7 -4.88 -53.10 -8.44
CA PRO A 7 -5.76 -51.96 -8.36
C PRO A 7 -4.95 -50.67 -8.61
N ARG A 8 -5.40 -49.84 -9.57
CA ARG A 8 -4.87 -48.48 -9.72
C ARG A 8 -5.33 -47.66 -8.52
N LEU A 9 -4.38 -47.23 -7.69
CA LEU A 9 -4.65 -46.18 -6.72
C LEU A 9 -5.13 -44.96 -7.50
N CYS A 10 -6.34 -44.49 -7.17
CA CYS A 10 -6.81 -43.19 -7.61
C CYS A 10 -5.80 -42.15 -7.13
N ALA A 11 -5.22 -41.41 -8.06
CA ALA A 11 -4.45 -40.22 -7.74
C ALA A 11 -5.39 -39.28 -6.99
N GLY A 12 -5.06 -38.94 -5.75
CA GLY A 12 -5.76 -37.91 -5.01
C GLY A 12 -5.77 -36.59 -5.78
N PRO A 13 -6.67 -35.66 -5.44
CA PRO A 13 -6.71 -34.37 -6.11
C PRO A 13 -5.33 -33.77 -6.05
N GLN A 14 -4.76 -33.42 -7.23
CA GLN A 14 -3.53 -32.66 -7.27
C GLN A 14 -3.83 -31.32 -6.63
N VAL A 15 -3.18 -31.05 -5.50
CA VAL A 15 -3.16 -29.71 -4.90
C VAL A 15 -2.48 -28.83 -5.93
N VAL A 16 -3.26 -28.06 -6.65
CA VAL A 16 -2.75 -26.97 -7.46
C VAL A 16 -2.11 -26.01 -6.45
N GLN A 17 -0.80 -25.98 -6.40
CA GLN A 17 -0.08 -24.93 -5.68
C GLN A 17 -0.55 -23.60 -6.28
N GLN A 18 -1.47 -22.94 -5.60
CA GLN A 18 -1.79 -21.56 -5.92
C GLN A 18 -0.56 -20.76 -5.51
N THR A 19 0.19 -20.31 -6.49
CA THR A 19 1.24 -19.32 -6.30
C THR A 19 0.62 -18.14 -5.56
N PRO A 20 1.26 -17.60 -4.49
CA PRO A 20 0.75 -16.43 -3.78
C PRO A 20 0.39 -15.37 -4.81
N THR A 21 -0.83 -14.87 -4.79
CA THR A 21 -1.26 -13.89 -5.79
C THR A 21 -0.61 -12.56 -5.41
N LYS A 22 0.53 -12.28 -6.00
CA LYS A 22 1.23 -11.01 -5.91
C LYS A 22 0.29 -9.93 -6.47
N PHE A 23 -0.08 -8.96 -5.65
CA PHE A 23 -1.04 -7.93 -6.03
C PHE A 23 -0.45 -6.52 -6.14
N TRP A 24 0.85 -6.47 -6.32
CA TRP A 24 1.45 -5.33 -7.00
C TRP A 24 2.02 -5.80 -8.33
N ASN A 25 2.01 -4.91 -9.28
CA ASN A 25 2.70 -5.10 -10.53
C ASN A 25 3.59 -3.89 -10.78
N ILE A 26 4.86 -4.13 -11.05
CA ILE A 26 5.80 -3.09 -11.42
C ILE A 26 6.34 -3.46 -12.80
N ALA A 27 6.05 -2.64 -13.78
CA ALA A 27 6.39 -2.91 -15.16
C ALA A 27 6.95 -1.68 -15.87
N SER A 28 7.89 -1.91 -16.77
CA SER A 28 8.26 -0.96 -17.79
C SER A 28 7.18 -1.00 -18.88
N VAL A 29 6.47 0.11 -19.09
CA VAL A 29 5.40 0.22 -20.11
C VAL A 29 5.85 0.99 -21.35
N GLY A 30 7.14 1.23 -21.47
CA GLY A 30 7.76 1.94 -22.59
C GLY A 30 9.22 2.21 -22.31
N GLU A 31 9.90 2.88 -23.24
CA GLU A 31 11.32 3.22 -23.10
C GLU A 31 11.53 4.14 -21.88
N ASP A 32 10.70 5.17 -21.73
CA ASP A 32 10.80 6.18 -20.67
C ASP A 32 9.71 6.10 -19.60
N SER A 33 8.83 5.10 -19.64
CA SER A 33 7.66 5.03 -18.77
C SER A 33 7.62 3.74 -17.96
N GLY A 34 7.19 3.86 -16.71
CA GLY A 34 6.96 2.76 -15.79
C GLY A 34 5.61 2.85 -15.12
N GLU A 35 5.06 1.70 -14.74
CA GLU A 35 3.82 1.60 -13.99
C GLU A 35 4.02 0.78 -12.71
N ILE A 36 3.48 1.25 -11.61
CA ILE A 36 3.41 0.57 -10.32
C ILE A 36 1.94 0.46 -9.95
N VAL A 37 1.44 -0.76 -9.74
CA VAL A 37 0.08 -1.02 -9.27
C VAL A 37 0.15 -1.55 -7.85
N LEU A 38 -0.56 -0.93 -6.90
CA LEU A 38 -0.58 -1.25 -5.48
C LEU A 38 -2.01 -1.49 -5.02
N TYR A 39 -2.44 -2.75 -5.03
CA TYR A 39 -3.78 -3.16 -4.60
C TYR A 39 -3.68 -4.10 -3.40
N GLY A 40 -4.64 -4.00 -2.47
CA GLY A 40 -4.72 -4.85 -1.30
C GLY A 40 -4.02 -4.31 -0.07
N ASP A 41 -3.77 -5.16 0.93
CA ASP A 41 -3.29 -4.75 2.24
C ASP A 41 -1.76 -4.61 2.28
N VAL A 42 -1.29 -3.55 2.92
CA VAL A 42 0.13 -3.32 3.19
C VAL A 42 0.53 -4.16 4.40
N VAL A 43 1.47 -5.08 4.22
CA VAL A 43 1.86 -6.03 5.28
C VAL A 43 3.36 -5.99 5.54
N ALA A 44 3.76 -6.22 6.79
CA ALA A 44 5.18 -6.30 7.16
C ALA A 44 5.87 -7.52 6.55
N ARG A 45 5.12 -8.57 6.30
CA ARG A 45 5.54 -9.82 5.64
C ARG A 45 4.33 -10.55 5.10
N GLN A 46 4.53 -11.41 4.10
CA GLN A 46 3.46 -12.28 3.59
C GLN A 46 2.83 -13.09 4.73
N PRO A 47 1.50 -12.96 4.97
CA PRO A 47 0.81 -13.80 5.94
C PRO A 47 0.91 -15.28 5.56
N VAL A 48 1.05 -16.11 6.58
CA VAL A 48 1.09 -17.58 6.43
C VAL A 48 0.11 -18.19 7.43
N ASP A 49 -0.57 -19.26 7.00
CA ASP A 49 -1.39 -20.07 7.89
C ASP A 49 -0.48 -20.64 8.99
N TRP A 50 -0.86 -20.40 10.25
CA TRP A 50 -0.04 -20.77 11.41
C TRP A 50 0.10 -22.27 11.61
N TRP A 51 -0.81 -23.06 11.01
CA TRP A 51 -0.82 -24.51 11.14
C TRP A 51 -0.07 -25.21 10.02
N THR A 52 -0.26 -24.75 8.79
CA THR A 52 0.35 -25.37 7.60
C THR A 52 1.65 -24.70 7.18
N GLY A 53 1.88 -23.44 7.58
CA GLY A 53 3.00 -22.61 7.08
C GLY A 53 2.83 -22.16 5.63
N GLU A 54 1.70 -22.48 4.99
CA GLU A 54 1.40 -22.07 3.62
C GLU A 54 1.02 -20.58 3.57
N PRO A 55 1.35 -19.86 2.49
CA PRO A 55 0.91 -18.48 2.32
C PRO A 55 -0.62 -18.38 2.34
N GLU A 56 -1.15 -17.44 3.13
CA GLU A 56 -2.58 -17.16 3.13
C GLU A 56 -3.02 -16.55 1.80
N PRO A 57 -4.18 -16.97 1.26
CA PRO A 57 -4.73 -16.36 0.06
C PRO A 57 -5.18 -14.93 0.36
N GLY A 58 -4.81 -13.98 -0.51
CA GLY A 58 -5.17 -12.57 -0.33
C GLY A 58 -4.37 -11.65 -1.23
N LEU A 59 -4.67 -10.38 -1.13
CA LEU A 59 -4.01 -9.30 -1.86
C LEU A 59 -3.09 -8.56 -0.90
N TYR A 60 -1.79 -8.82 -0.96
CA TYR A 60 -0.83 -8.27 -0.01
C TYR A 60 0.30 -7.53 -0.72
N ILE A 61 0.71 -6.41 -0.15
CA ILE A 61 1.87 -5.61 -0.57
C ILE A 61 2.96 -5.82 0.48
N ALA A 62 3.90 -6.71 0.21
CA ALA A 62 5.01 -7.05 1.11
C ALA A 62 6.31 -6.34 0.67
N PRO A 63 7.14 -5.84 1.62
CA PRO A 63 8.24 -4.95 1.29
C PRO A 63 9.38 -5.62 0.51
N GLU A 64 9.74 -6.87 0.83
CA GLU A 64 10.93 -7.53 0.27
C GLU A 64 10.85 -7.64 -1.26
N SER A 65 9.80 -8.29 -1.76
CA SER A 65 9.61 -8.45 -3.20
C SER A 65 9.22 -7.15 -3.91
N PHE A 66 8.56 -6.21 -3.21
CA PHE A 66 8.30 -4.88 -3.77
C PHE A 66 9.60 -4.13 -4.09
N MET A 67 10.58 -4.15 -3.17
CA MET A 67 11.86 -3.47 -3.36
C MET A 67 12.68 -4.08 -4.50
N GLU A 68 12.63 -5.41 -4.68
CA GLU A 68 13.28 -6.09 -5.81
C GLU A 68 12.65 -5.67 -7.15
N ASP A 69 11.32 -5.66 -7.22
CA ASP A 69 10.60 -5.30 -8.44
C ASP A 69 10.73 -3.83 -8.83
N LEU A 70 10.97 -2.95 -7.87
CA LEU A 70 11.13 -1.51 -8.11
C LEU A 70 12.27 -1.20 -9.08
N ALA A 71 13.22 -2.13 -9.23
CA ALA A 71 14.30 -2.03 -10.20
C ALA A 71 13.79 -1.93 -11.65
N ALA A 72 12.61 -2.47 -11.97
CA ALA A 72 12.01 -2.43 -13.31
C ALA A 72 11.66 -1.02 -13.79
N VAL A 73 11.43 -0.08 -12.85
CA VAL A 73 11.08 1.32 -13.16
C VAL A 73 12.20 2.30 -12.82
N LYS A 74 13.33 1.78 -12.34
CA LYS A 74 14.49 2.63 -12.02
C LYS A 74 15.04 3.30 -13.29
N GLY A 75 15.22 4.62 -13.24
CA GLY A 75 15.71 5.41 -14.37
C GLY A 75 14.65 5.80 -15.40
N LYS A 76 13.37 5.41 -15.20
CA LYS A 76 12.28 5.88 -16.05
C LYS A 76 11.99 7.35 -15.78
N SER A 77 11.66 8.11 -16.84
CA SER A 77 11.36 9.52 -16.75
C SER A 77 9.95 9.81 -16.23
N ASN A 78 9.00 8.89 -16.50
CA ASN A 78 7.60 9.00 -16.08
C ASN A 78 7.16 7.73 -15.39
N ILE A 79 6.60 7.87 -14.19
CA ILE A 79 6.17 6.73 -13.37
C ILE A 79 4.72 6.96 -12.93
N THR A 80 3.82 6.08 -13.34
CA THR A 80 2.43 6.08 -12.89
C THR A 80 2.27 5.07 -11.75
N ILE A 81 1.71 5.50 -10.64
CA ILE A 81 1.45 4.67 -9.47
C ILE A 81 -0.06 4.60 -9.23
N LYS A 82 -0.65 3.42 -9.41
CA LYS A 82 -2.08 3.18 -9.19
C LYS A 82 -2.30 2.57 -7.82
N ILE A 83 -3.18 3.15 -7.02
CA ILE A 83 -3.45 2.71 -5.64
C ILE A 83 -4.92 2.36 -5.46
N ASN A 84 -5.16 1.17 -4.88
CA ASN A 84 -6.45 0.74 -4.36
C ASN A 84 -6.21 -0.13 -3.11
N SER A 85 -6.03 0.51 -1.96
CA SER A 85 -5.58 -0.14 -0.73
C SER A 85 -6.18 0.55 0.50
N THR A 86 -6.59 -0.27 1.47
CA THR A 86 -7.03 0.19 2.81
C THR A 86 -5.86 0.49 3.74
N GLY A 87 -4.63 0.23 3.31
CA GLY A 87 -3.43 0.42 4.11
C GLY A 87 -3.01 -0.85 4.84
N GLY A 88 -2.54 -0.70 6.08
CA GLY A 88 -2.04 -1.80 6.92
C GLY A 88 -0.78 -1.41 7.67
N ASP A 89 0.32 -2.18 7.54
CA ASP A 89 1.55 -1.94 8.28
C ASP A 89 2.17 -0.58 7.96
N LEU A 90 2.29 0.24 9.01
CA LEU A 90 2.75 1.61 8.88
C LEU A 90 4.21 1.71 8.41
N TYR A 91 5.09 0.90 8.98
CA TYR A 91 6.52 1.00 8.67
C TYR A 91 6.82 0.52 7.26
N THR A 92 6.10 -0.48 6.79
CA THR A 92 6.12 -0.90 5.37
C THR A 92 5.60 0.22 4.47
N GLY A 93 4.49 0.88 4.85
CA GLY A 93 3.97 2.03 4.10
C GLY A 93 4.98 3.16 3.98
N ILE A 94 5.66 3.53 5.06
CA ILE A 94 6.73 4.54 5.05
C ILE A 94 7.92 4.08 4.19
N ALA A 95 8.32 2.81 4.27
CA ALA A 95 9.43 2.28 3.48
C ALA A 95 9.11 2.33 1.97
N ILE A 96 7.91 1.93 1.58
CA ILE A 96 7.43 2.01 0.19
C ILE A 96 7.35 3.47 -0.28
N HIS A 97 6.77 4.37 0.54
CA HIS A 97 6.77 5.81 0.27
C HIS A 97 8.18 6.32 -0.06
N ASN A 98 9.14 6.04 0.81
CA ASN A 98 10.51 6.53 0.64
C ASN A 98 11.19 5.92 -0.60
N ALA A 99 10.95 4.65 -0.89
CA ALA A 99 11.48 3.98 -2.06
C ALA A 99 10.94 4.58 -3.36
N ILE A 100 9.63 4.83 -3.45
CA ILE A 100 9.01 5.51 -4.59
C ILE A 100 9.51 6.96 -4.70
N LYS A 101 9.54 7.69 -3.58
CA LYS A 101 10.03 9.08 -3.54
C LYS A 101 11.46 9.21 -4.02
N GLY A 102 12.29 8.20 -3.78
CA GLY A 102 13.70 8.13 -4.23
C GLY A 102 13.88 7.87 -5.72
N LEU A 103 12.84 7.53 -6.47
CA LEU A 103 12.93 7.37 -7.93
C LEU A 103 13.13 8.74 -8.60
N SER A 104 13.97 8.78 -9.63
CA SER A 104 14.35 10.04 -10.31
C SER A 104 13.28 10.59 -11.26
N GLY A 105 12.36 9.75 -11.74
CA GLY A 105 11.31 10.14 -12.68
C GLY A 105 10.19 10.98 -12.05
N HIS A 106 9.41 11.67 -12.89
CA HIS A 106 8.17 12.31 -12.47
C HIS A 106 7.12 11.28 -12.12
N LYS A 107 6.56 11.39 -10.91
CA LYS A 107 5.66 10.39 -10.32
C LYS A 107 4.24 10.92 -10.23
N VAL A 108 3.32 10.27 -10.95
CA VAL A 108 1.88 10.53 -10.87
C VAL A 108 1.23 9.37 -10.13
N VAL A 109 0.66 9.65 -8.97
CA VAL A 109 -0.16 8.70 -8.22
C VAL A 109 -1.62 8.86 -8.64
N ILE A 110 -2.30 7.74 -8.90
CA ILE A 110 -3.73 7.69 -9.23
C ILE A 110 -4.43 6.83 -8.16
N VAL A 111 -5.32 7.43 -7.38
CA VAL A 111 -6.18 6.70 -6.44
C VAL A 111 -7.41 6.21 -7.20
N GLU A 112 -7.47 4.90 -7.49
CA GLU A 112 -8.53 4.33 -8.33
C GLU A 112 -9.81 4.01 -7.54
N GLY A 113 -9.69 3.59 -6.28
CA GLY A 113 -10.84 3.33 -5.40
C GLY A 113 -10.62 3.94 -4.02
N ILE A 114 -9.57 3.53 -3.35
CA ILE A 114 -9.25 4.00 -2.00
C ILE A 114 -7.75 4.06 -1.76
N ALA A 115 -7.31 5.08 -1.04
CA ALA A 115 -5.99 5.15 -0.42
C ALA A 115 -6.17 5.52 1.06
N ALA A 116 -6.24 4.53 1.94
CA ALA A 116 -6.49 4.75 3.35
C ALA A 116 -5.27 4.38 4.21
N SER A 117 -5.11 5.05 5.36
CA SER A 117 -4.08 4.71 6.36
C SER A 117 -2.67 4.69 5.73
N ALA A 118 -1.91 3.59 5.87
CA ALA A 118 -0.58 3.44 5.28
C ALA A 118 -0.56 3.65 3.75
N ALA A 119 -1.65 3.34 3.03
CA ALA A 119 -1.74 3.60 1.60
C ALA A 119 -1.82 5.09 1.26
N SER A 120 -2.43 5.92 2.11
CA SER A 120 -2.43 7.38 1.95
C SER A 120 -1.03 7.99 2.18
N VAL A 121 -0.23 7.38 3.07
CA VAL A 121 1.20 7.73 3.24
C VAL A 121 1.97 7.41 1.96
N ILE A 122 1.75 6.23 1.36
CA ILE A 122 2.37 5.85 0.09
C ILE A 122 1.98 6.84 -1.02
N ALA A 123 0.71 7.26 -1.08
CA ALA A 123 0.23 8.22 -2.08
C ALA A 123 0.98 9.56 -2.05
N CYS A 124 1.45 9.99 -0.88
CA CYS A 124 2.26 11.20 -0.72
C CYS A 124 3.64 11.14 -1.42
N ALA A 125 4.09 9.98 -1.89
CA ALA A 125 5.33 9.84 -2.64
C ALA A 125 5.26 10.44 -4.05
N GLY A 126 4.06 10.60 -4.62
CA GLY A 126 3.86 11.20 -5.94
C GLY A 126 4.24 12.69 -5.98
N ASP A 127 4.75 13.14 -7.10
CA ASP A 127 4.90 14.56 -7.38
C ASP A 127 3.52 15.17 -7.65
N GLU A 128 2.68 14.42 -8.36
CA GLU A 128 1.26 14.68 -8.58
C GLU A 128 0.42 13.53 -8.01
N VAL A 129 -0.75 13.84 -7.44
CA VAL A 129 -1.73 12.82 -7.00
C VAL A 129 -3.08 13.14 -7.60
N GLN A 130 -3.68 12.16 -8.26
CA GLN A 130 -4.98 12.23 -8.91
C GLN A 130 -5.96 11.32 -8.17
N VAL A 131 -7.22 11.76 -8.02
CA VAL A 131 -8.28 10.96 -7.41
C VAL A 131 -9.49 10.97 -8.32
N TYR A 132 -10.05 9.81 -8.62
CA TYR A 132 -11.33 9.76 -9.32
C TYR A 132 -12.47 10.32 -8.45
N PRO A 133 -13.54 10.88 -9.04
CA PRO A 133 -14.64 11.52 -8.30
C PRO A 133 -15.28 10.63 -7.22
N GLY A 134 -15.29 9.32 -7.41
CA GLY A 134 -15.84 8.34 -6.45
C GLY A 134 -14.80 7.71 -5.52
N SER A 135 -13.51 8.05 -5.68
CA SER A 135 -12.46 7.46 -4.85
C SER A 135 -12.29 8.20 -3.53
N MET A 136 -11.76 7.50 -2.55
CA MET A 136 -11.62 8.00 -1.18
C MET A 136 -10.17 8.02 -0.73
N VAL A 137 -9.84 9.00 0.09
CA VAL A 137 -8.60 9.05 0.86
C VAL A 137 -8.93 9.13 2.34
N MET A 138 -8.20 8.39 3.18
CA MET A 138 -8.43 8.44 4.63
C MET A 138 -7.10 8.52 5.38
N ILE A 139 -7.07 9.43 6.36
CA ILE A 139 -5.97 9.57 7.29
C ILE A 139 -6.46 9.37 8.72
N HIS A 140 -5.70 8.63 9.52
CA HIS A 140 -6.00 8.40 10.93
C HIS A 140 -4.72 8.28 11.77
N GLY A 141 -4.87 8.31 13.10
CA GLY A 141 -3.78 8.09 14.04
C GLY A 141 -3.29 6.65 14.02
N VAL A 142 -2.12 6.43 14.64
CA VAL A 142 -1.52 5.10 14.72
C VAL A 142 -2.37 4.20 15.63
N ALA A 143 -2.72 3.02 15.12
CA ALA A 143 -3.42 1.99 15.86
C ALA A 143 -2.56 0.73 15.98
N GLY A 144 -2.69 0.03 17.09
CA GLY A 144 -1.98 -1.24 17.32
C GLY A 144 -2.83 -2.23 18.12
N LEU A 145 -2.73 -3.50 17.77
CA LEU A 145 -3.33 -4.59 18.53
C LEU A 145 -2.37 -4.99 19.65
N LEU A 146 -2.85 -4.94 20.90
CA LEU A 146 -2.09 -5.31 22.09
C LEU A 146 -2.64 -6.63 22.65
N MET A 147 -1.81 -7.65 22.70
CA MET A 147 -2.21 -9.02 23.12
C MET A 147 -1.24 -9.59 24.15
N ASP A 148 -0.94 -8.81 25.22
CA ASP A 148 -0.05 -9.26 26.29
C ASP A 148 -0.38 -8.54 27.61
N TYR A 149 0.33 -8.90 28.70
CA TYR A 149 0.28 -8.18 29.98
C TYR A 149 1.18 -6.95 29.93
N TYR A 150 0.62 -5.77 30.26
CA TYR A 150 1.32 -4.50 30.23
C TYR A 150 1.35 -3.88 31.62
N THR A 151 2.52 -3.45 32.05
CA THR A 151 2.67 -2.57 33.21
C THR A 151 2.35 -1.13 32.82
N LEU A 152 2.14 -0.25 33.82
CA LEU A 152 1.99 1.18 33.58
C LEU A 152 3.21 1.78 32.86
N ALA A 153 4.41 1.25 33.13
CA ALA A 153 5.64 1.69 32.46
C ALA A 153 5.62 1.33 30.97
N ASP A 154 5.18 0.13 30.62
CA ASP A 154 5.06 -0.34 29.24
C ASP A 154 4.04 0.49 28.44
N LEU A 155 2.87 0.79 29.05
CA LEU A 155 1.87 1.65 28.43
C LEU A 155 2.38 3.07 28.16
N LYS A 156 3.15 3.64 29.09
CA LYS A 156 3.77 4.96 28.90
C LYS A 156 4.84 4.96 27.81
N LYS A 157 5.58 3.85 27.65
CA LYS A 157 6.54 3.69 26.57
C LYS A 157 5.82 3.58 25.24
N LEU A 158 4.81 2.72 25.14
CA LEU A 158 4.00 2.53 23.95
C LEU A 158 3.33 3.83 23.49
N GLN A 159 2.81 4.63 24.43
CA GLN A 159 2.27 5.97 24.13
C GLN A 159 3.30 6.87 23.44
N LYS A 160 4.56 6.85 23.90
CA LYS A 160 5.64 7.63 23.27
C LYS A 160 5.98 7.13 21.88
N ASP A 161 5.97 5.80 21.68
CA ASP A 161 6.26 5.18 20.42
C ASP A 161 5.16 5.52 19.38
N PHE A 162 3.89 5.50 19.79
CA PHE A 162 2.76 5.92 18.95
C PHE A 162 2.84 7.41 18.62
N ASP A 163 3.12 8.28 19.60
CA ASP A 163 3.26 9.72 19.37
C ASP A 163 4.41 10.04 18.40
N ALA A 164 5.53 9.32 18.48
CA ALA A 164 6.64 9.47 17.55
C ALA A 164 6.25 9.04 16.13
N SER A 165 5.52 7.92 16.01
CA SER A 165 5.04 7.40 14.74
C SER A 165 4.01 8.34 14.09
N GLU A 166 3.06 8.86 14.86
CA GLU A 166 2.09 9.86 14.38
C GLU A 166 2.75 11.14 13.90
N ARG A 167 3.79 11.62 14.59
CA ARG A 167 4.57 12.77 14.11
C ARG A 167 5.25 12.46 12.79
N ALA A 168 5.86 11.28 12.64
CA ALA A 168 6.54 10.90 11.42
C ALA A 168 5.60 10.92 10.20
N ILE A 169 4.39 10.37 10.32
CA ILE A 169 3.42 10.42 9.23
C ILE A 169 2.82 11.81 9.02
N ALA A 170 2.60 12.58 10.08
CA ALA A 170 2.15 13.97 9.94
C ALA A 170 3.18 14.85 9.21
N GLU A 171 4.49 14.61 9.39
CA GLU A 171 5.55 15.28 8.62
C GLU A 171 5.52 14.89 7.14
N ILE A 172 5.22 13.62 6.80
CA ILE A 172 5.05 13.19 5.40
C ILE A 172 3.85 13.92 4.77
N TYR A 173 2.71 13.97 5.46
CA TYR A 173 1.55 14.72 4.98
C TYR A 173 1.84 16.22 4.87
N HIS A 174 2.53 16.81 5.85
CA HIS A 174 2.94 18.22 5.82
C HIS A 174 3.80 18.52 4.59
N ALA A 175 4.81 17.70 4.35
CA ALA A 175 5.69 17.88 3.18
C ALA A 175 4.94 17.79 1.84
N LYS A 176 3.82 17.06 1.79
CA LYS A 176 2.97 16.96 0.59
C LYS A 176 1.98 18.11 0.47
N THR A 177 1.35 18.52 1.58
CA THR A 177 0.18 19.40 1.59
C THR A 177 0.48 20.86 1.97
N GLY A 178 1.54 21.08 2.74
CA GLY A 178 1.81 22.36 3.39
C GLY A 178 0.94 22.64 4.62
N ILE A 179 -0.03 21.77 4.95
CA ILE A 179 -0.87 21.91 6.15
C ILE A 179 -0.01 21.75 7.41
N ALA A 180 -0.24 22.56 8.43
CA ALA A 180 0.53 22.50 9.68
C ALA A 180 0.41 21.11 10.34
N VAL A 181 1.52 20.58 10.86
CA VAL A 181 1.61 19.25 11.51
C VAL A 181 0.55 19.07 12.58
N GLU A 182 0.33 20.06 13.43
CA GLU A 182 -0.68 20.01 14.51
C GLU A 182 -2.12 19.91 13.99
N GLN A 183 -2.40 20.56 12.86
CA GLN A 183 -3.70 20.44 12.20
C GLN A 183 -3.86 19.04 11.60
N LEU A 184 -2.85 18.51 10.94
CA LEU A 184 -2.82 17.14 10.40
C LEU A 184 -3.02 16.11 11.51
N ARG A 185 -2.33 16.24 12.64
CA ARG A 185 -2.52 15.37 13.81
C ARG A 185 -3.95 15.43 14.34
N THR A 186 -4.56 16.60 14.35
CA THR A 186 -5.97 16.75 14.72
C THR A 186 -6.89 16.02 13.74
N MET A 187 -6.64 16.12 12.45
CA MET A 187 -7.38 15.39 11.41
C MET A 187 -7.20 13.88 11.53
N MET A 188 -5.97 13.41 11.79
CA MET A 188 -5.66 12.01 12.04
C MET A 188 -6.41 11.47 13.27
N THR A 189 -6.43 12.20 14.38
CA THR A 189 -7.17 11.84 15.60
C THR A 189 -8.67 11.69 15.36
N ARG A 190 -9.24 12.43 14.40
CA ARG A 190 -10.67 12.39 14.04
C ARG A 190 -10.99 11.33 12.98
N GLU A 191 -9.98 10.62 12.48
CA GLU A 191 -10.16 9.70 11.34
C GLU A 191 -10.83 10.41 10.17
N THR A 192 -10.07 11.23 9.45
CA THR A 192 -10.63 12.09 8.40
C THR A 192 -10.73 11.35 7.08
N TRP A 193 -11.96 11.22 6.61
CA TRP A 193 -12.31 10.69 5.29
C TRP A 193 -12.50 11.83 4.30
N MET A 194 -12.01 11.67 3.09
CA MET A 194 -12.06 12.66 2.01
C MET A 194 -12.49 11.98 0.72
N VAL A 195 -13.48 12.51 0.05
CA VAL A 195 -13.99 11.96 -1.22
C VAL A 195 -13.64 12.91 -2.36
N GLY A 196 -13.02 12.39 -3.40
CA GLY A 196 -12.76 13.13 -4.64
C GLY A 196 -12.27 14.56 -4.41
N GLN A 197 -13.14 15.56 -4.62
CA GLN A 197 -12.80 16.97 -4.52
C GLN A 197 -12.30 17.41 -3.13
N GLU A 198 -12.81 16.82 -2.04
CA GLU A 198 -12.37 17.19 -0.68
C GLU A 198 -10.88 16.87 -0.45
N ALA A 199 -10.40 15.75 -1.00
CA ALA A 199 -9.00 15.40 -0.94
C ALA A 199 -8.13 16.38 -1.75
N ILE A 200 -8.68 16.93 -2.81
CA ILE A 200 -8.08 17.95 -3.67
C ILE A 200 -7.97 19.29 -2.92
N ASP A 201 -9.05 19.75 -2.30
CA ASP A 201 -9.13 21.03 -1.61
C ASP A 201 -8.18 21.12 -0.41
N LEU A 202 -7.85 19.97 0.19
CA LEU A 202 -6.84 19.88 1.25
C LEU A 202 -5.39 19.82 0.73
N SER A 203 -5.17 20.02 -0.58
CA SER A 203 -3.84 19.95 -1.21
C SER A 203 -3.08 18.63 -0.99
N LEU A 204 -3.77 17.58 -0.48
CA LEU A 204 -3.24 16.22 -0.52
C LEU A 204 -3.01 15.80 -1.96
N ILE A 205 -3.69 16.49 -2.90
CA ILE A 205 -3.78 16.10 -4.30
C ILE A 205 -3.76 17.37 -5.16
N HIS A 206 -2.87 17.43 -6.15
CA HIS A 206 -2.96 18.37 -7.26
C HIS A 206 -3.77 17.75 -8.38
N ILE A 207 -4.82 18.45 -8.84
CA ILE A 207 -5.79 17.93 -9.80
C ILE A 207 -5.21 17.87 -11.19
N SER A 208 -5.45 16.74 -11.86
CA SER A 208 -6.10 16.72 -13.15
C SER A 208 -7.10 15.57 -13.16
N GLU A 209 -8.33 15.79 -13.63
CA GLU A 209 -9.18 14.67 -14.01
C GLU A 209 -8.34 13.83 -15.00
N PRO A 210 -8.24 12.49 -14.81
CA PRO A 210 -7.57 11.65 -15.78
C PRO A 210 -8.24 11.91 -17.13
N THR A 211 -7.48 12.46 -18.08
CA THR A 211 -7.98 12.66 -19.44
C THR A 211 -8.47 11.32 -19.93
N ARG A 212 -9.78 11.24 -20.18
CA ARG A 212 -10.40 10.06 -20.76
C ARG A 212 -9.66 9.74 -22.05
N PRO A 213 -9.16 8.50 -22.26
CA PRO A 213 -8.60 8.15 -23.57
C PRO A 213 -9.65 8.47 -24.62
N GLU A 214 -9.27 9.22 -25.66
CA GLU A 214 -10.12 9.43 -26.81
C GLU A 214 -10.58 8.06 -27.35
N PRO A 215 -11.87 7.85 -27.60
CA PRO A 215 -12.35 6.60 -28.18
C PRO A 215 -11.71 6.41 -29.54
N ILE A 216 -11.07 5.25 -29.73
CA ILE A 216 -10.49 4.81 -30.98
C ILE A 216 -11.64 4.50 -31.95
#